data_a1f9b214f1ace1b441ba204020a3b1dc
#
_entry.id   a1f9b214f1ace1b441ba204020a3b1dc
#
_cell.length_a   1.000
_cell.length_b   1.000
_cell.length_c   1.000
_cell.angle_alpha   90.00
_cell.angle_beta   90.00
_cell.angle_gamma   90.00
#
_symmetry.space_group_name_H-M   'P 1'
#
loop_
_entity.id
_entity.type
_entity.pdbx_description
1 polymer ?
#
loop_
_entity_poly.entity_id
_entity_poly.type
_entity_poly.pdbx_seq_one_letter_code
_entity_poly.pdbx_strand_id
1 'polypeptide(L)'
;MNMAARVVSDTRKFDHGLTQILHDDLHWLDVADQVTYKLGVIMHRCRHGKAPQYLVDCCTPVTDVVGKQRLRSATQQLMVVPRHRLTTVGRRAFSVHGPMVWNSLPDDRAQQDYESFRQGLKTGLFCRY
;
A
#
# COMPACT_ATOMS: atom_id res chain seq x y z
N MET A 1 18.59 -1.09 -2.38
CA MET A 1 17.94 -1.59 -3.59
C MET A 1 18.77 -1.35 -4.85
N ASN A 2 19.17 -0.12 -5.13
CA ASN A 2 19.97 0.20 -6.34
C ASN A 2 21.30 -0.56 -6.45
N MET A 3 21.99 -0.88 -5.34
CA MET A 3 23.19 -1.70 -5.37
C MET A 3 22.92 -3.14 -5.77
N ALA A 4 21.87 -3.75 -5.22
CA ALA A 4 21.50 -5.12 -5.58
C ALA A 4 21.10 -5.23 -7.06
N ALA A 5 20.32 -4.28 -7.58
CA ALA A 5 19.98 -4.23 -8.98
C ALA A 5 21.20 -4.12 -9.89
N ARG A 6 22.18 -3.28 -9.53
CA ARG A 6 23.44 -3.15 -10.29
C ARG A 6 24.25 -4.43 -10.32
N VAL A 7 24.28 -5.16 -9.21
CA VAL A 7 24.97 -6.46 -9.14
C VAL A 7 24.31 -7.50 -10.03
N VAL A 8 22.96 -7.53 -10.05
CA VAL A 8 22.20 -8.50 -10.85
C VAL A 8 22.25 -8.16 -12.34
N SER A 9 22.20 -6.87 -12.71
CA SER A 9 22.21 -6.40 -14.10
C SER A 9 23.61 -6.11 -14.67
N ASP A 10 24.67 -6.32 -13.86
CA ASP A 10 26.07 -6.02 -14.21
C ASP A 10 26.30 -4.56 -14.68
N THR A 11 25.48 -3.62 -14.16
CA THR A 11 25.58 -2.20 -14.51
C THR A 11 26.56 -1.47 -13.60
N ARG A 12 27.36 -0.56 -14.19
CA ARG A 12 28.37 0.22 -13.45
C ARG A 12 27.72 1.30 -12.58
N LYS A 13 28.48 1.80 -11.58
CA LYS A 13 28.01 2.78 -10.59
C LYS A 13 27.43 4.06 -11.20
N PHE A 14 27.92 4.49 -12.35
CA PHE A 14 27.55 5.76 -12.99
C PHE A 14 26.68 5.59 -14.24
N ASP A 15 26.27 4.35 -14.57
CA ASP A 15 25.39 4.11 -15.69
C ASP A 15 23.99 4.66 -15.40
N HIS A 16 23.41 5.37 -16.37
CA HIS A 16 22.06 5.90 -16.34
C HIS A 16 21.05 4.83 -16.76
N GLY A 17 19.78 5.02 -16.44
CA GLY A 17 18.70 4.09 -16.85
C GLY A 17 18.45 2.94 -15.89
N LEU A 18 18.99 2.97 -14.66
CA LEU A 18 18.77 1.91 -13.66
C LEU A 18 17.28 1.70 -13.34
N THR A 19 16.47 2.75 -13.37
CA THR A 19 15.04 2.65 -13.13
C THR A 19 14.37 1.80 -14.20
N GLN A 20 14.74 1.98 -15.47
CA GLN A 20 14.20 1.21 -16.59
C GLN A 20 14.60 -0.28 -16.47
N ILE A 21 15.86 -0.56 -16.15
CA ILE A 21 16.33 -1.93 -15.89
C ILE A 21 15.58 -2.59 -14.73
N LEU A 22 15.30 -1.82 -13.67
CA LEU A 22 14.51 -2.31 -12.53
C LEU A 22 13.11 -2.76 -12.94
N HIS A 23 12.46 -2.01 -13.84
CA HIS A 23 11.09 -2.29 -14.25
C HIS A 23 11.02 -3.32 -15.38
N ASP A 24 11.80 -3.13 -16.44
CA ASP A 24 11.70 -3.93 -17.67
C ASP A 24 12.39 -5.29 -17.53
N ASP A 25 13.60 -5.34 -16.94
CA ASP A 25 14.39 -6.57 -16.86
C ASP A 25 14.16 -7.33 -15.54
N LEU A 26 14.10 -6.61 -14.42
CA LEU A 26 14.01 -7.25 -13.11
C LEU A 26 12.59 -7.33 -12.56
N HIS A 27 11.64 -6.65 -13.19
CA HIS A 27 10.24 -6.54 -12.73
C HIS A 27 10.14 -6.16 -11.24
N TRP A 28 10.99 -5.22 -10.80
CA TRP A 28 11.01 -4.71 -9.44
C TRP A 28 10.28 -3.38 -9.35
N LEU A 29 9.46 -3.26 -8.31
CA LEU A 29 8.79 -2.01 -7.99
C LEU A 29 9.79 -1.00 -7.39
N ASP A 30 9.58 0.28 -7.66
CA ASP A 30 10.27 1.36 -6.96
C ASP A 30 10.06 1.29 -5.44
N VAL A 31 10.96 1.91 -4.68
CA VAL A 31 10.89 1.90 -3.20
C VAL A 31 9.56 2.45 -2.70
N ALA A 32 9.04 3.52 -3.33
CA ALA A 32 7.76 4.12 -2.96
C ALA A 32 6.59 3.14 -3.20
N ASP A 33 6.60 2.44 -4.34
CA ASP A 33 5.57 1.46 -4.67
C ASP A 33 5.70 0.18 -3.85
N GLN A 34 6.92 -0.21 -3.47
CA GLN A 34 7.11 -1.31 -2.50
C GLN A 34 6.51 -0.98 -1.14
N VAL A 35 6.67 0.25 -0.66
CA VAL A 35 6.03 0.70 0.59
C VAL A 35 4.51 0.66 0.44
N THR A 36 3.99 1.21 -0.66
CA THR A 36 2.55 1.18 -0.97
C THR A 36 2.01 -0.25 -1.03
N TYR A 37 2.72 -1.14 -1.70
CA TYR A 37 2.37 -2.56 -1.77
C TYR A 37 2.32 -3.22 -0.39
N LYS A 38 3.39 -3.05 0.40
CA LYS A 38 3.45 -3.63 1.76
C LYS A 38 2.35 -3.10 2.66
N LEU A 39 2.11 -1.79 2.64
CA LEU A 39 1.03 -1.18 3.42
C LEU A 39 -0.34 -1.68 2.98
N GLY A 40 -0.62 -1.75 1.68
CA GLY A 40 -1.86 -2.30 1.16
C GLY A 40 -2.11 -3.74 1.62
N VAL A 41 -1.07 -4.58 1.56
CA VAL A 41 -1.15 -5.98 2.03
C VAL A 41 -1.40 -6.07 3.54
N ILE A 42 -0.74 -5.23 4.35
CA ILE A 42 -0.96 -5.21 5.80
C ILE A 42 -2.38 -4.73 6.10
N MET A 43 -2.86 -3.70 5.43
CA MET A 43 -4.22 -3.18 5.61
C MET A 43 -5.29 -4.22 5.26
N HIS A 44 -5.10 -4.97 4.17
CA HIS A 44 -5.97 -6.10 3.81
C HIS A 44 -6.00 -7.15 4.93
N ARG A 45 -4.84 -7.51 5.49
CA ARG A 45 -4.77 -8.46 6.62
C ARG A 45 -5.43 -7.91 7.88
N CYS A 46 -5.25 -6.63 8.21
CA CYS A 46 -5.92 -5.98 9.34
C CYS A 46 -7.43 -6.07 9.21
N ARG A 47 -7.95 -5.78 8.01
CA ARG A 47 -9.38 -5.83 7.75
C ARG A 47 -9.98 -7.23 7.90
N HIS A 48 -9.25 -8.27 7.52
CA HIS A 48 -9.71 -9.67 7.62
C HIS A 48 -9.32 -10.35 8.94
N GLY A 49 -8.86 -9.59 9.95
CA GLY A 49 -8.48 -10.12 11.25
C GLY A 49 -7.26 -11.05 11.23
N LYS A 50 -6.45 -11.00 10.16
CA LYS A 50 -5.25 -11.83 9.99
C LYS A 50 -3.95 -11.11 10.37
N ALA A 51 -4.05 -9.93 10.97
CA ALA A 51 -2.92 -9.15 11.46
C ALA A 51 -2.87 -9.17 12.99
N PRO A 52 -1.71 -8.85 13.60
CA PRO A 52 -1.61 -8.65 15.04
C PRO A 52 -2.58 -7.59 15.54
N GLN A 53 -3.12 -7.78 16.76
CA GLN A 53 -4.18 -6.94 17.33
C GLN A 53 -3.79 -5.46 17.37
N TYR A 54 -2.56 -5.13 17.73
CA TYR A 54 -2.08 -3.74 17.79
C TYR A 54 -2.11 -3.00 16.43
N LEU A 55 -2.04 -3.72 15.31
CA LEU A 55 -2.22 -3.14 13.99
C LEU A 55 -3.71 -3.01 13.64
N VAL A 56 -4.52 -4.00 14.01
CA VAL A 56 -5.97 -3.96 13.80
C VAL A 56 -6.58 -2.77 14.54
N ASP A 57 -6.14 -2.51 15.77
CA ASP A 57 -6.61 -1.38 16.59
C ASP A 57 -6.32 -0.01 15.95
N CYS A 58 -5.30 0.07 15.10
CA CYS A 58 -4.98 1.28 14.32
C CYS A 58 -5.87 1.46 13.08
N CYS A 59 -6.66 0.46 12.70
CA CYS A 59 -7.40 0.41 11.44
C CYS A 59 -8.90 0.40 11.71
N THR A 60 -9.54 1.56 11.72
CA THR A 60 -10.99 1.67 11.92
C THR A 60 -11.70 1.80 10.57
N PRO A 61 -12.56 0.83 10.18
CA PRO A 61 -13.40 0.98 8.99
C PRO A 61 -14.41 2.10 9.18
N VAL A 62 -14.77 2.77 8.07
CA VAL A 62 -15.80 3.83 8.11
C VAL A 62 -17.16 3.26 8.53
N THR A 63 -17.42 2.00 8.24
CA THR A 63 -18.63 1.28 8.65
C THR A 63 -18.83 1.22 10.16
N ASP A 64 -17.75 1.22 10.94
CA ASP A 64 -17.79 1.09 12.38
C ASP A 64 -18.02 2.43 13.09
N VAL A 65 -17.98 3.54 12.33
CA VAL A 65 -18.23 4.88 12.89
C VAL A 65 -19.70 5.17 12.92
N VAL A 66 -20.24 5.42 14.10
CA VAL A 66 -21.66 5.80 14.30
C VAL A 66 -21.98 7.03 13.46
N GLY A 67 -23.07 6.96 12.67
CA GLY A 67 -23.53 8.03 11.79
C GLY A 67 -22.88 8.06 10.40
N LYS A 68 -21.83 7.27 10.14
CA LYS A 68 -21.17 7.19 8.82
C LYS A 68 -21.49 5.92 8.04
N GLN A 69 -22.24 5.01 8.62
CA GLN A 69 -22.53 3.68 8.05
C GLN A 69 -23.27 3.71 6.70
N ARG A 70 -24.03 4.80 6.44
CA ARG A 70 -24.82 4.98 5.19
C ARG A 70 -24.10 5.81 4.13
N LEU A 71 -22.87 6.26 4.39
CA LEU A 71 -22.10 7.03 3.42
C LEU A 71 -21.54 6.15 2.29
N ARG A 72 -21.34 6.73 1.11
CA ARG A 72 -20.64 6.05 0.00
C ARG A 72 -19.27 5.50 0.41
N SER A 73 -18.58 6.20 1.31
CA SER A 73 -17.28 5.76 1.86
C SER A 73 -17.36 4.44 2.64
N ALA A 74 -18.53 4.14 3.25
CA ALA A 74 -18.75 2.85 3.90
C ALA A 74 -18.94 1.72 2.87
N THR A 75 -19.72 1.96 1.81
CA THR A 75 -19.89 0.96 0.73
C THR A 75 -18.60 0.72 -0.05
N GLN A 76 -17.74 1.71 -0.18
CA GLN A 76 -16.42 1.62 -0.82
C GLN A 76 -15.35 1.00 0.09
N GLN A 77 -15.72 0.53 1.29
CA GLN A 77 -14.81 -0.13 2.22
C GLN A 77 -13.61 0.73 2.65
N LEU A 78 -13.82 2.04 2.76
CA LEU A 78 -12.79 2.97 3.17
C LEU A 78 -12.47 2.86 4.67
N MET A 79 -11.25 3.26 5.03
CA MET A 79 -10.78 3.36 6.40
C MET A 79 -10.81 4.80 6.89
N VAL A 80 -11.02 4.99 8.19
CA VAL A 80 -10.93 6.31 8.83
C VAL A 80 -9.47 6.72 8.91
N VAL A 81 -9.16 7.90 8.36
CA VAL A 81 -7.83 8.52 8.51
C VAL A 81 -7.88 9.43 9.73
N PRO A 82 -7.11 9.13 10.80
CA PRO A 82 -7.07 9.98 11.98
C PRO A 82 -6.52 11.38 11.67
N ARG A 83 -7.00 12.39 12.40
CA ARG A 83 -6.43 13.73 12.32
C ARG A 83 -5.01 13.72 12.89
N HIS A 84 -4.09 14.37 12.22
CA HIS A 84 -2.70 14.50 12.64
C HIS A 84 -2.26 15.95 12.54
N ARG A 85 -1.53 16.43 13.55
CA ARG A 85 -1.08 17.84 13.62
C ARG A 85 0.21 18.08 12.82
N LEU A 86 1.10 17.06 12.79
CA LEU A 86 2.40 17.18 12.14
C LEU A 86 2.37 16.50 10.77
N THR A 87 2.61 17.27 9.73
CA THR A 87 2.63 16.78 8.34
C THR A 87 3.79 15.85 8.06
N THR A 88 4.91 16.00 8.78
CA THR A 88 6.13 15.21 8.56
C THR A 88 6.12 13.89 9.30
N VAL A 89 5.93 13.91 10.63
CA VAL A 89 5.98 12.72 11.48
C VAL A 89 4.63 12.02 11.56
N GLY A 90 3.54 12.78 11.72
CA GLY A 90 2.19 12.24 11.84
C GLY A 90 1.75 11.46 10.59
N ARG A 91 2.06 11.93 9.39
CA ARG A 91 1.73 11.23 8.14
C ARG A 91 2.47 9.90 7.96
N ARG A 92 3.63 9.74 8.58
CA ARG A 92 4.43 8.50 8.50
C ARG A 92 3.98 7.43 9.49
N ALA A 93 3.19 7.80 10.50
CA ALA A 93 2.64 6.83 11.44
C ALA A 93 1.74 5.83 10.70
N PHE A 94 1.85 4.55 11.02
CA PHE A 94 1.05 3.49 10.39
C PHE A 94 -0.45 3.77 10.51
N SER A 95 -0.92 4.26 11.66
CA SER A 95 -2.32 4.60 11.93
C SER A 95 -2.89 5.66 10.98
N VAL A 96 -2.04 6.47 10.35
CA VAL A 96 -2.42 7.50 9.36
C VAL A 96 -2.11 7.04 7.95
N HIS A 97 -0.86 6.61 7.72
CA HIS A 97 -0.39 6.28 6.38
C HIS A 97 -1.04 5.01 5.81
N GLY A 98 -1.26 4.00 6.66
CA GLY A 98 -1.96 2.77 6.27
C GLY A 98 -3.36 3.04 5.69
N PRO A 99 -4.27 3.67 6.44
CA PRO A 99 -5.58 4.08 5.94
C PRO A 99 -5.53 4.99 4.71
N MET A 100 -4.58 5.92 4.62
CA MET A 100 -4.41 6.78 3.45
C MET A 100 -4.08 5.95 2.20
N VAL A 101 -3.11 5.06 2.30
CA VAL A 101 -2.73 4.16 1.19
C VAL A 101 -3.90 3.28 0.81
N TRP A 102 -4.57 2.66 1.79
CA TRP A 102 -5.76 1.83 1.55
C TRP A 102 -6.84 2.57 0.77
N ASN A 103 -7.15 3.79 1.17
CA ASN A 103 -8.18 4.60 0.53
C ASN A 103 -7.79 5.05 -0.89
N SER A 104 -6.50 5.10 -1.21
CA SER A 104 -6.00 5.44 -2.55
C SER A 104 -5.96 4.26 -3.52
N LEU A 105 -6.13 3.03 -3.03
CA LEU A 105 -6.14 1.85 -3.89
C LEU A 105 -7.39 1.84 -4.78
N PRO A 106 -7.29 1.32 -6.02
CA PRO A 106 -8.45 1.10 -6.89
C PRO A 106 -9.40 0.05 -6.31
N ASP A 107 -10.47 -0.27 -7.01
CA ASP A 107 -11.58 -1.13 -6.53
C ASP A 107 -11.20 -2.58 -6.12
N ASP A 108 -9.95 -2.98 -6.29
CA ASP A 108 -9.40 -4.25 -5.77
C ASP A 108 -9.58 -4.46 -4.26
N ARG A 109 -9.93 -3.40 -3.53
CA ARG A 109 -10.26 -3.45 -2.08
C ARG A 109 -11.38 -4.44 -1.74
N ALA A 110 -12.28 -4.69 -2.68
CA ALA A 110 -13.40 -5.61 -2.49
C ALA A 110 -12.99 -7.08 -2.52
N GLN A 111 -11.80 -7.40 -2.99
CA GLN A 111 -11.33 -8.78 -3.09
C GLN A 111 -11.09 -9.38 -1.70
N GLN A 112 -11.82 -10.44 -1.40
CA GLN A 112 -11.69 -11.17 -0.14
C GLN A 112 -10.50 -12.14 -0.15
N ASP A 113 -10.15 -12.63 -1.33
CA ASP A 113 -9.04 -13.55 -1.48
C ASP A 113 -7.69 -12.81 -1.44
N TYR A 114 -6.84 -13.26 -0.52
CA TYR A 114 -5.55 -12.62 -0.25
C TYR A 114 -4.58 -12.68 -1.43
N GLU A 115 -4.51 -13.81 -2.11
CA GLU A 115 -3.56 -13.96 -3.23
C GLU A 115 -4.02 -13.17 -4.45
N SER A 116 -5.32 -13.18 -4.76
CA SER A 116 -5.90 -12.37 -5.84
C SER A 116 -5.70 -10.87 -5.57
N PHE A 117 -5.89 -10.43 -4.32
CA PHE A 117 -5.62 -9.04 -3.92
C PHE A 117 -4.15 -8.65 -4.11
N ARG A 118 -3.21 -9.50 -3.65
CA ARG A 118 -1.77 -9.26 -3.82
C ARG A 118 -1.38 -9.12 -5.29
N GLN A 119 -1.89 -10.02 -6.11
CA GLN A 119 -1.58 -10.07 -7.54
C GLN A 119 -2.15 -8.85 -8.27
N GLY A 120 -3.42 -8.51 -8.02
CA GLY A 120 -4.06 -7.31 -8.55
C GLY A 120 -3.35 -6.03 -8.15
N LEU A 121 -2.99 -5.90 -6.86
CA LEU A 121 -2.25 -4.75 -6.34
C LEU A 121 -0.86 -4.63 -7.00
N LYS A 122 -0.13 -5.73 -7.14
CA LYS A 122 1.17 -5.73 -7.81
C LYS A 122 1.04 -5.31 -9.27
N THR A 123 0.10 -5.89 -10.01
CA THR A 123 -0.18 -5.54 -11.41
C THR A 123 -0.56 -4.07 -11.55
N GLY A 124 -1.46 -3.58 -10.70
CA GLY A 124 -1.90 -2.19 -10.72
C GLY A 124 -0.78 -1.18 -10.43
N LEU A 125 0.20 -1.54 -9.59
CA LEU A 125 1.38 -0.71 -9.36
C LEU A 125 2.33 -0.72 -10.55
N PHE A 126 2.52 -1.86 -11.21
CA PHE A 126 3.33 -1.95 -12.43
C PHE A 126 2.72 -1.20 -13.62
N CYS A 127 1.40 -1.14 -13.74
CA CYS A 127 0.72 -0.40 -14.82
C CYS A 127 0.89 1.13 -14.74
N ARG A 128 1.56 1.64 -13.73
CA ARG A 128 1.86 3.09 -13.59
C ARG A 128 3.15 3.52 -14.29
N TYR A 129 3.92 2.57 -14.77
CA TYR A 129 5.18 2.79 -15.50
C TYR A 129 5.01 2.71 -17.04
#